data_8fbc13ab88a638a440cc7f4952bb786e
#
_entry.id   8fbc13ab88a638a440cc7f4952bb786e
#
_cell.length_a   1.000
_cell.length_b   1.000
_cell.length_c   1.000
_cell.angle_alpha   90.00
_cell.angle_beta   90.00
_cell.angle_gamma   90.00
#
_symmetry.space_group_name_H-M   'P 1'
#
loop_
_entity.id
_entity.type
_entity.pdbx_description
1 polymer ?
#
loop_
_entity_poly.entity_id
_entity_poly.type
_entity_poly.pdbx_seq_one_letter_code
_entity_poly.pdbx_strand_id
1 'polypeptide(L)'
;MAPLEDLMVAMDVVDTLRHRQQLVDRELDSEGRRERLITKLRDIYRGQGIEVSDQLLADGVRALEEDRFRYTPPETSFATRLARIYVRRDKWIRPLLLLLTLLFGLWLAYYFLVIWPEKSARSALPEALASHYAEIVEVSDDETAVARARQYNKDGELALQNARFDEARAAVEQLERMLIQLKQAYKLQIIQRPGEPSGVWRIPDVNTRARNYYLIIEAVDDRGEVLSLPVTSEETGQTRFADKWGIRVNASVFERIAEDKRDDGIIQQRVIGRKQRGRLEPDYSINTSGAAITDW
;
A
#
# COMPACT_ATOMS: atom_id res chain seq x y z
N MET A 1 -58.51 -3.61 -61.41
CA MET A 1 -58.45 -2.12 -61.40
C MET A 1 -57.59 -1.74 -60.25
N ALA A 2 -56.47 -1.05 -60.48
CA ALA A 2 -55.69 -0.52 -59.37
C ALA A 2 -56.53 0.52 -58.59
N PRO A 3 -56.52 0.52 -57.27
CA PRO A 3 -57.31 1.48 -56.54
C PRO A 3 -56.84 2.92 -56.87
N LEU A 4 -57.78 3.85 -56.90
CA LEU A 4 -57.54 5.24 -57.30
C LEU A 4 -56.43 5.93 -56.44
N GLU A 5 -56.26 5.48 -55.20
CA GLU A 5 -55.22 5.91 -54.29
C GLU A 5 -53.80 5.57 -54.81
N ASP A 6 -53.59 4.36 -55.30
CA ASP A 6 -52.27 3.96 -55.82
C ASP A 6 -51.89 4.77 -57.06
N LEU A 7 -52.88 5.09 -57.91
CA LEU A 7 -52.65 5.95 -59.04
C LEU A 7 -52.29 7.40 -58.68
N MET A 8 -52.93 7.97 -57.66
CA MET A 8 -52.59 9.30 -57.20
C MET A 8 -51.19 9.36 -56.56
N VAL A 9 -50.84 8.37 -55.74
CA VAL A 9 -49.48 8.27 -55.16
C VAL A 9 -48.42 8.09 -56.25
N ALA A 10 -48.69 7.28 -57.26
CA ALA A 10 -47.78 7.13 -58.42
C ALA A 10 -47.60 8.44 -59.18
N MET A 11 -48.66 9.23 -59.39
CA MET A 11 -48.56 10.54 -60.02
C MET A 11 -47.73 11.51 -59.23
N ASP A 12 -47.92 11.57 -57.89
CA ASP A 12 -47.15 12.47 -57.01
C ASP A 12 -45.64 12.10 -57.01
N VAL A 13 -45.31 10.80 -57.02
CA VAL A 13 -43.91 10.35 -57.12
C VAL A 13 -43.32 10.73 -58.48
N VAL A 14 -44.08 10.57 -59.57
CA VAL A 14 -43.62 10.97 -60.91
C VAL A 14 -43.40 12.47 -61.00
N ASP A 15 -44.30 13.30 -60.46
CA ASP A 15 -44.15 14.75 -60.43
C ASP A 15 -42.95 15.20 -59.57
N THR A 16 -42.71 14.54 -58.44
CA THR A 16 -41.54 14.79 -57.60
C THR A 16 -40.26 14.46 -58.34
N LEU A 17 -40.20 13.33 -59.03
CA LEU A 17 -39.03 12.92 -59.81
C LEU A 17 -38.80 13.86 -60.99
N ARG A 18 -39.86 14.26 -61.72
CA ARG A 18 -39.79 15.20 -62.81
C ARG A 18 -39.28 16.57 -62.33
N HIS A 19 -39.78 17.05 -61.22
CA HIS A 19 -39.30 18.32 -60.63
C HIS A 19 -37.81 18.25 -60.24
N ARG A 20 -37.39 17.16 -59.64
CA ARG A 20 -35.96 16.92 -59.33
C ARG A 20 -35.09 16.87 -60.58
N GLN A 21 -35.58 16.20 -61.61
CA GLN A 21 -34.85 16.12 -62.86
C GLN A 21 -34.71 17.48 -63.54
N GLN A 22 -35.78 18.29 -63.54
CA GLN A 22 -35.75 19.64 -64.05
C GLN A 22 -34.77 20.56 -63.25
N LEU A 23 -34.67 20.36 -61.91
CA LEU A 23 -33.68 21.10 -61.09
C LEU A 23 -32.26 20.69 -61.46
N VAL A 24 -31.98 19.39 -61.63
CA VAL A 24 -30.70 18.90 -62.05
C VAL A 24 -30.32 19.41 -63.45
N ASP A 25 -31.21 19.32 -64.42
CA ASP A 25 -31.00 19.81 -65.77
C ASP A 25 -30.73 21.32 -65.78
N ARG A 26 -31.45 22.10 -64.93
CA ARG A 26 -31.27 23.53 -64.77
C ARG A 26 -29.92 23.87 -64.11
N GLU A 27 -29.42 23.06 -63.19
CA GLU A 27 -28.12 23.23 -62.58
C GLU A 27 -26.94 22.78 -63.46
N LEU A 28 -27.16 21.77 -64.28
CA LEU A 28 -26.18 21.29 -65.25
C LEU A 28 -26.08 22.16 -66.50
N ASP A 29 -27.17 22.91 -66.83
CA ASP A 29 -27.15 23.90 -67.96
C ASP A 29 -26.33 25.14 -67.56
N SER A 30 -24.98 25.00 -67.54
CA SER A 30 -24.05 26.07 -67.19
C SER A 30 -24.06 27.18 -68.25
N GLU A 31 -24.16 26.86 -69.53
CA GLU A 31 -24.23 27.85 -70.62
C GLU A 31 -25.54 28.66 -70.60
N GLY A 32 -26.67 28.02 -70.51
CA GLY A 32 -27.94 28.67 -70.39
C GLY A 32 -28.08 29.54 -69.12
N ARG A 33 -27.43 29.17 -68.00
CA ARG A 33 -27.34 29.97 -66.77
C ARG A 33 -26.49 31.23 -67.02
N ARG A 34 -25.35 31.07 -67.66
CA ARG A 34 -24.47 32.17 -68.00
C ARG A 34 -25.15 33.19 -68.87
N GLU A 35 -25.84 32.77 -69.93
CA GLU A 35 -26.59 33.67 -70.81
C GLU A 35 -27.73 34.38 -70.09
N ARG A 36 -28.47 33.67 -69.25
CA ARG A 36 -29.54 34.26 -68.39
C ARG A 36 -29.01 35.31 -67.44
N LEU A 37 -27.83 35.07 -66.81
CA LEU A 37 -27.18 36.02 -65.91
C LEU A 37 -26.66 37.25 -66.67
N ILE A 38 -26.02 37.06 -67.82
CA ILE A 38 -25.58 38.16 -68.68
C ILE A 38 -26.73 39.00 -69.14
N THR A 39 -27.84 38.40 -69.58
CA THR A 39 -29.03 39.11 -70.02
C THR A 39 -29.66 39.92 -68.88
N LYS A 40 -29.79 39.30 -67.70
CA LYS A 40 -30.35 39.95 -66.54
C LYS A 40 -29.47 41.12 -66.02
N LEU A 41 -28.14 40.98 -66.02
CA LEU A 41 -27.21 42.03 -65.69
C LEU A 41 -27.30 43.18 -66.71
N ARG A 42 -27.39 42.88 -68.01
CA ARG A 42 -27.52 43.87 -69.05
C ARG A 42 -28.82 44.69 -68.85
N ASP A 43 -29.94 44.03 -68.52
CA ASP A 43 -31.22 44.72 -68.29
C ASP A 43 -31.18 45.62 -67.06
N ILE A 44 -30.51 45.15 -65.98
CA ILE A 44 -30.34 45.98 -64.77
C ILE A 44 -29.48 47.23 -65.02
N TYR A 45 -28.32 47.10 -65.67
CA TYR A 45 -27.47 48.21 -65.97
C TYR A 45 -28.08 49.20 -66.97
N ARG A 46 -28.84 48.68 -67.98
CA ARG A 46 -29.55 49.52 -68.89
C ARG A 46 -30.68 50.30 -68.18
N GLY A 47 -31.38 49.64 -67.21
CA GLY A 47 -32.37 50.33 -66.38
C GLY A 47 -31.79 51.43 -65.44
N GLN A 48 -30.50 51.38 -65.14
CA GLN A 48 -29.76 52.40 -64.38
C GLN A 48 -29.10 53.45 -65.24
N GLY A 49 -29.26 53.37 -66.56
CA GLY A 49 -28.66 54.34 -67.49
C GLY A 49 -27.15 54.15 -67.72
N ILE A 50 -26.61 52.98 -67.36
CA ILE A 50 -25.19 52.67 -67.46
C ILE A 50 -24.98 51.71 -68.68
N GLU A 51 -24.17 52.14 -69.62
CA GLU A 51 -23.77 51.27 -70.74
C GLU A 51 -22.57 50.43 -70.34
N VAL A 52 -22.76 49.13 -70.29
CA VAL A 52 -21.73 48.13 -69.99
C VAL A 52 -21.46 47.27 -71.21
N SER A 53 -20.18 47.04 -71.56
CA SER A 53 -19.85 46.16 -72.69
C SER A 53 -20.16 44.72 -72.37
N ASP A 54 -20.56 43.94 -73.38
CA ASP A 54 -20.89 42.51 -73.22
C ASP A 54 -19.69 41.70 -72.75
N GLN A 55 -18.48 42.16 -73.06
CA GLN A 55 -17.27 41.53 -72.62
C GLN A 55 -17.04 41.69 -71.11
N LEU A 56 -17.37 42.83 -70.53
CA LEU A 56 -17.24 43.07 -69.09
C LEU A 56 -18.30 42.31 -68.30
N LEU A 57 -19.50 42.15 -68.86
CA LEU A 57 -20.56 41.31 -68.26
C LEU A 57 -20.15 39.81 -68.31
N ALA A 58 -19.56 39.35 -69.41
CA ALA A 58 -19.10 37.97 -69.51
C ALA A 58 -17.93 37.65 -68.55
N ASP A 59 -16.97 38.59 -68.39
CA ASP A 59 -15.86 38.45 -67.46
C ASP A 59 -16.33 38.48 -66.00
N GLY A 60 -17.29 39.29 -65.65
CA GLY A 60 -17.93 39.34 -64.31
C GLY A 60 -18.64 38.00 -63.97
N VAL A 61 -19.38 37.44 -64.92
CA VAL A 61 -20.04 36.13 -64.74
C VAL A 61 -19.00 35.01 -64.62
N ARG A 62 -17.92 35.04 -65.41
CA ARG A 62 -16.83 34.07 -65.30
C ARG A 62 -16.14 34.13 -63.94
N ALA A 63 -15.85 35.32 -63.44
CA ALA A 63 -15.25 35.48 -62.08
C ALA A 63 -16.16 34.94 -60.99
N LEU A 64 -17.48 35.11 -61.12
CA LEU A 64 -18.45 34.50 -60.19
C LEU A 64 -18.47 32.98 -60.25
N GLU A 65 -18.32 32.38 -61.43
CA GLU A 65 -18.23 30.94 -61.59
C GLU A 65 -16.94 30.36 -61.02
N GLU A 66 -15.81 31.01 -61.20
CA GLU A 66 -14.52 30.61 -60.66
C GLU A 66 -14.51 30.67 -59.11
N ASP A 67 -15.12 31.67 -58.49
CA ASP A 67 -15.20 31.82 -57.06
C ASP A 67 -16.19 30.85 -56.38
N ARG A 68 -17.19 30.38 -57.14
CA ARG A 68 -18.24 29.47 -56.60
C ARG A 68 -17.68 28.12 -56.10
N PHE A 69 -16.61 27.67 -56.66
CA PHE A 69 -15.97 26.40 -56.29
C PHE A 69 -14.67 26.57 -55.48
N ARG A 70 -14.38 27.81 -55.09
CA ARG A 70 -13.20 28.06 -54.27
C ARG A 70 -13.45 27.71 -52.82
N TYR A 71 -12.77 26.65 -52.32
CA TYR A 71 -12.83 26.25 -50.90
C TYR A 71 -12.13 27.33 -50.06
N THR A 72 -12.88 28.03 -49.24
CA THR A 72 -12.36 28.89 -48.19
C THR A 72 -12.30 28.11 -46.89
N PRO A 73 -11.09 27.75 -46.37
CA PRO A 73 -11.00 27.04 -45.12
C PRO A 73 -11.57 27.90 -43.99
N PRO A 74 -12.36 27.27 -43.06
CA PRO A 74 -12.91 28.02 -41.92
C PRO A 74 -11.77 28.55 -41.04
N GLU A 75 -11.97 29.72 -40.44
CA GLU A 75 -11.01 30.32 -39.50
C GLU A 75 -10.68 29.33 -38.36
N THR A 76 -9.40 29.36 -37.92
CA THR A 76 -8.90 28.49 -36.86
C THR A 76 -9.41 28.94 -35.50
N SER A 77 -10.68 28.68 -35.21
CA SER A 77 -11.28 28.94 -33.91
C SER A 77 -10.99 27.78 -32.94
N PHE A 78 -11.20 28.00 -31.64
CA PHE A 78 -11.10 26.94 -30.61
C PHE A 78 -12.02 25.75 -30.93
N ALA A 79 -13.22 26.03 -31.44
CA ALA A 79 -14.19 25.01 -31.85
C ALA A 79 -13.66 24.13 -33.01
N THR A 80 -13.00 24.73 -34.03
CA THR A 80 -12.41 23.97 -35.14
C THR A 80 -11.21 23.12 -34.69
N ARG A 81 -10.44 23.55 -33.65
CA ARG A 81 -9.38 22.73 -33.04
C ARG A 81 -9.95 21.54 -32.30
N LEU A 82 -10.99 21.71 -31.49
CA LEU A 82 -11.68 20.62 -30.80
C LEU A 82 -12.31 19.65 -31.79
N ALA A 83 -12.98 20.12 -32.84
CA ALA A 83 -13.54 19.27 -33.88
C ALA A 83 -12.47 18.43 -34.59
N ARG A 84 -11.27 19.00 -34.85
CA ARG A 84 -10.14 18.27 -35.45
C ARG A 84 -9.59 17.20 -34.52
N ILE A 85 -9.52 17.44 -33.21
CA ILE A 85 -9.13 16.45 -32.21
C ILE A 85 -10.18 15.32 -32.18
N TYR A 86 -11.47 15.67 -32.17
CA TYR A 86 -12.56 14.69 -32.16
C TYR A 86 -12.56 13.80 -33.40
N VAL A 87 -12.36 14.36 -34.60
CA VAL A 87 -12.28 13.59 -35.86
C VAL A 87 -11.11 12.60 -35.84
N ARG A 88 -10.01 12.94 -35.16
CA ARG A 88 -8.84 12.07 -35.03
C ARG A 88 -8.92 11.12 -33.81
N ARG A 89 -10.08 11.00 -33.18
CA ARG A 89 -10.24 10.20 -31.95
C ARG A 89 -9.74 8.78 -32.06
N ASP A 90 -9.86 8.14 -33.21
CA ASP A 90 -9.43 6.75 -33.45
C ASP A 90 -7.92 6.54 -33.24
N LYS A 91 -7.12 7.62 -33.36
CA LYS A 91 -5.66 7.57 -33.19
C LYS A 91 -5.23 7.71 -31.73
N TRP A 92 -5.96 8.47 -30.92
CA TRP A 92 -5.57 8.75 -29.55
C TRP A 92 -6.44 8.08 -28.48
N ILE A 93 -7.66 7.62 -28.82
CA ILE A 93 -8.55 7.01 -27.86
C ILE A 93 -8.01 5.67 -27.34
N ARG A 94 -7.38 4.87 -28.22
CA ARG A 94 -6.75 3.59 -27.83
C ARG A 94 -5.60 3.75 -26.84
N PRO A 95 -4.57 4.59 -27.11
CA PRO A 95 -3.49 4.82 -26.16
C PRO A 95 -3.98 5.50 -24.87
N LEU A 96 -5.00 6.37 -24.94
CA LEU A 96 -5.62 6.98 -23.76
C LEU A 96 -6.31 5.91 -22.89
N LEU A 97 -7.07 5.00 -23.47
CA LEU A 97 -7.71 3.91 -22.74
C LEU A 97 -6.67 2.98 -22.10
N LEU A 98 -5.59 2.65 -22.81
CA LEU A 98 -4.48 1.87 -22.24
C LEU A 98 -3.81 2.60 -21.07
N LEU A 99 -3.60 3.90 -21.19
CA LEU A 99 -3.04 4.69 -20.08
C LEU A 99 -3.99 4.71 -18.87
N LEU A 100 -5.28 4.91 -19.10
CA LEU A 100 -6.28 4.90 -18.02
C LEU A 100 -6.39 3.53 -17.34
N THR A 101 -6.37 2.43 -18.10
CA THR A 101 -6.37 1.08 -17.53
C THR A 101 -5.10 0.80 -16.75
N LEU A 102 -3.94 1.26 -17.22
CA LEU A 102 -2.67 1.16 -16.49
C LEU A 102 -2.71 1.94 -15.16
N LEU A 103 -3.15 3.20 -15.22
CA LEU A 103 -3.28 4.05 -14.03
C LEU A 103 -4.29 3.47 -13.01
N PHE A 104 -5.40 2.94 -13.50
CA PHE A 104 -6.39 2.26 -12.66
C PHE A 104 -5.84 0.99 -12.04
N GLY A 105 -5.08 0.19 -12.81
CA GLY A 105 -4.38 -0.99 -12.30
C GLY A 105 -3.35 -0.65 -11.22
N LEU A 106 -2.54 0.39 -11.43
CA LEU A 106 -1.59 0.90 -10.43
C LEU A 106 -2.29 1.42 -9.17
N TRP A 107 -3.40 2.14 -9.34
CA TRP A 107 -4.20 2.61 -8.21
C TRP A 107 -4.82 1.45 -7.41
N LEU A 108 -5.35 0.44 -8.09
CA LEU A 108 -5.85 -0.80 -7.47
C LEU A 108 -4.73 -1.52 -6.71
N ALA A 109 -3.57 -1.70 -7.34
CA ALA A 109 -2.42 -2.32 -6.71
C ALA A 109 -1.99 -1.54 -5.44
N TYR A 110 -1.89 -0.22 -5.52
CA TYR A 110 -1.59 0.64 -4.37
C TYR A 110 -2.66 0.51 -3.27
N TYR A 111 -3.94 0.50 -3.63
CA TYR A 111 -5.03 0.34 -2.67
C TYR A 111 -4.96 -1.00 -1.94
N PHE A 112 -4.78 -2.11 -2.67
CA PHE A 112 -4.75 -3.46 -2.09
C PHE A 112 -3.44 -3.79 -1.35
N LEU A 113 -2.30 -3.25 -1.81
CA LEU A 113 -1.00 -3.53 -1.18
C LEU A 113 -0.69 -2.61 0.00
N VAL A 114 -1.20 -1.38 0.03
CA VAL A 114 -0.84 -0.39 1.04
C VAL A 114 -2.03 -0.01 1.93
N ILE A 115 -3.15 0.41 1.34
CA ILE A 115 -4.26 0.99 2.11
C ILE A 115 -5.08 -0.10 2.81
N TRP A 116 -5.37 -1.19 2.13
CA TRP A 116 -6.24 -2.24 2.66
C TRP A 116 -5.64 -3.01 3.85
N PRO A 117 -4.35 -3.45 3.82
CA PRO A 117 -3.72 -4.09 4.97
C PRO A 117 -3.66 -3.18 6.20
N GLU A 118 -3.38 -1.89 5.99
CA GLU A 118 -3.31 -0.93 7.09
C GLU A 118 -4.69 -0.72 7.76
N LYS A 119 -5.75 -0.61 6.96
CA LYS A 119 -7.12 -0.51 7.49
C LYS A 119 -7.54 -1.77 8.25
N SER A 120 -7.25 -2.95 7.70
CA SER A 120 -7.59 -4.22 8.35
C SER A 120 -6.80 -4.42 9.65
N ALA A 121 -5.51 -4.06 9.66
CA ALA A 121 -4.69 -4.09 10.87
C ALA A 121 -5.26 -3.15 11.96
N ARG A 122 -5.65 -1.92 11.60
CA ARG A 122 -6.26 -0.98 12.56
C ARG A 122 -7.58 -1.49 13.13
N SER A 123 -8.43 -2.11 12.31
CA SER A 123 -9.71 -2.65 12.76
C SER A 123 -9.57 -3.87 13.67
N ALA A 124 -8.45 -4.59 13.61
CA ALA A 124 -8.17 -5.74 14.46
C ALA A 124 -7.58 -5.36 15.84
N LEU A 125 -7.06 -4.13 16.02
CA LEU A 125 -6.42 -3.71 17.27
C LEU A 125 -7.31 -3.85 18.52
N PRO A 126 -8.59 -3.44 18.53
CA PRO A 126 -9.43 -3.57 19.73
C PRO A 126 -9.63 -5.03 20.15
N GLU A 127 -9.85 -5.92 19.19
CA GLU A 127 -10.02 -7.36 19.43
C GLU A 127 -8.72 -8.00 19.91
N ALA A 128 -7.57 -7.63 19.31
CA ALA A 128 -6.26 -8.11 19.73
C ALA A 128 -5.91 -7.68 21.16
N LEU A 129 -6.18 -6.43 21.55
CA LEU A 129 -6.00 -5.95 22.91
C LEU A 129 -6.83 -6.78 23.90
N ALA A 130 -8.12 -6.93 23.64
CA ALA A 130 -9.02 -7.65 24.53
C ALA A 130 -8.66 -9.14 24.62
N SER A 131 -8.35 -9.79 23.49
CA SER A 131 -8.03 -11.22 23.46
C SER A 131 -6.71 -11.53 24.18
N HIS A 132 -5.64 -10.78 23.90
CA HIS A 132 -4.35 -10.98 24.57
C HIS A 132 -4.43 -10.70 26.07
N TYR A 133 -5.15 -9.65 26.48
CA TYR A 133 -5.37 -9.38 27.89
C TYR A 133 -6.14 -10.51 28.59
N ALA A 134 -7.24 -10.97 28.00
CA ALA A 134 -8.04 -12.06 28.56
C ALA A 134 -7.21 -13.36 28.68
N GLU A 135 -6.42 -13.69 27.67
CA GLU A 135 -5.55 -14.87 27.69
C GLU A 135 -4.43 -14.75 28.75
N ILE A 136 -3.86 -13.54 28.95
CA ILE A 136 -2.89 -13.31 30.03
C ILE A 136 -3.54 -13.56 31.40
N VAL A 137 -4.74 -13.06 31.61
CA VAL A 137 -5.46 -13.26 32.88
C VAL A 137 -5.76 -14.75 33.14
N GLU A 138 -6.06 -15.51 32.06
CA GLU A 138 -6.30 -16.95 32.17
C GLU A 138 -5.02 -17.77 32.46
N VAL A 139 -3.91 -17.40 31.79
CA VAL A 139 -2.65 -18.16 31.86
C VAL A 139 -1.82 -17.82 33.11
N SER A 140 -1.91 -16.55 33.59
CA SER A 140 -1.02 -16.06 34.64
C SER A 140 -1.52 -16.30 36.05
N ASP A 141 -0.68 -16.92 36.88
CA ASP A 141 -0.84 -17.02 38.34
C ASP A 141 -0.17 -15.85 39.10
N ASP A 142 0.46 -14.91 38.37
CA ASP A 142 1.22 -13.79 38.90
C ASP A 142 0.41 -12.50 38.85
N GLU A 143 -0.03 -12.02 40.02
CA GLU A 143 -0.77 -10.76 40.13
C GLU A 143 -0.04 -9.55 39.58
N THR A 144 1.28 -9.52 39.64
CA THR A 144 2.10 -8.42 39.10
C THR A 144 2.08 -8.42 37.57
N ALA A 145 2.10 -9.59 36.95
CA ALA A 145 1.97 -9.76 35.52
C ALA A 145 0.58 -9.29 35.06
N VAL A 146 -0.48 -9.71 35.72
CA VAL A 146 -1.87 -9.31 35.42
C VAL A 146 -2.05 -7.80 35.59
N ALA A 147 -1.47 -7.20 36.64
CA ALA A 147 -1.53 -5.74 36.84
C ALA A 147 -0.83 -4.97 35.70
N ARG A 148 0.34 -5.45 35.26
CA ARG A 148 1.07 -4.87 34.14
C ARG A 148 0.31 -5.02 32.81
N ALA A 149 -0.26 -6.20 32.57
CA ALA A 149 -1.11 -6.44 31.39
C ALA A 149 -2.34 -5.52 31.37
N ARG A 150 -2.97 -5.32 32.53
CA ARG A 150 -4.10 -4.37 32.67
C ARG A 150 -3.68 -2.94 32.33
N GLN A 151 -2.48 -2.53 32.71
CA GLN A 151 -1.96 -1.20 32.35
C GLN A 151 -1.78 -1.07 30.84
N TYR A 152 -1.14 -2.04 30.19
CA TYR A 152 -0.97 -2.02 28.73
C TYR A 152 -2.31 -2.04 27.98
N ASN A 153 -3.28 -2.83 28.44
CA ASN A 153 -4.62 -2.85 27.85
C ASN A 153 -5.28 -1.47 27.94
N LYS A 154 -5.25 -0.85 29.14
CA LYS A 154 -5.82 0.48 29.37
C LYS A 154 -5.14 1.56 28.52
N ASP A 155 -3.81 1.54 28.40
CA ASP A 155 -3.06 2.48 27.59
C ASP A 155 -3.40 2.30 26.09
N GLY A 156 -3.55 1.05 25.64
CA GLY A 156 -4.00 0.73 24.29
C GLY A 156 -5.42 1.21 24.00
N GLU A 157 -6.38 1.01 24.91
CA GLU A 157 -7.75 1.51 24.78
C GLU A 157 -7.79 3.05 24.71
N LEU A 158 -7.04 3.73 25.55
CA LEU A 158 -6.93 5.19 25.52
C LEU A 158 -6.29 5.68 24.20
N ALA A 159 -5.30 4.98 23.70
CA ALA A 159 -4.69 5.27 22.40
C ALA A 159 -5.71 5.14 21.26
N LEU A 160 -6.54 4.08 21.26
CA LEU A 160 -7.60 3.89 20.27
C LEU A 160 -8.66 4.99 20.33
N GLN A 161 -9.11 5.39 21.53
CA GLN A 161 -10.08 6.47 21.72
C GLN A 161 -9.56 7.81 21.16
N ASN A 162 -8.25 8.03 21.22
CA ASN A 162 -7.60 9.24 20.71
C ASN A 162 -7.08 9.07 19.26
N ALA A 163 -7.45 8.00 18.55
CA ALA A 163 -7.00 7.67 17.20
C ALA A 163 -5.46 7.57 17.04
N ARG A 164 -4.74 7.26 18.12
CA ARG A 164 -3.28 7.06 18.14
C ARG A 164 -2.96 5.59 17.88
N PHE A 165 -3.13 5.15 16.64
CA PHE A 165 -3.06 3.74 16.26
C PHE A 165 -1.68 3.09 16.46
N ASP A 166 -0.60 3.86 16.35
CA ASP A 166 0.76 3.33 16.56
C ASP A 166 1.02 3.02 18.04
N GLU A 167 0.51 3.84 18.96
CA GLU A 167 0.58 3.57 20.39
C GLU A 167 -0.28 2.36 20.79
N ALA A 168 -1.47 2.23 20.18
CA ALA A 168 -2.32 1.06 20.39
C ALA A 168 -1.66 -0.22 19.89
N ARG A 169 -0.99 -0.17 18.73
CA ARG A 169 -0.20 -1.29 18.21
C ARG A 169 0.94 -1.67 19.14
N ALA A 170 1.67 -0.69 19.64
CA ALA A 170 2.74 -0.93 20.61
C ALA A 170 2.23 -1.60 21.89
N ALA A 171 1.03 -1.22 22.38
CA ALA A 171 0.39 -1.87 23.51
C ALA A 171 0.02 -3.35 23.22
N VAL A 172 -0.54 -3.66 22.04
CA VAL A 172 -0.81 -5.02 21.58
C VAL A 172 0.48 -5.84 21.57
N GLU A 173 1.56 -5.31 20.99
CA GLU A 173 2.86 -5.99 20.94
C GLU A 173 3.46 -6.25 22.32
N GLN A 174 3.23 -5.35 23.29
CA GLN A 174 3.65 -5.58 24.68
C GLN A 174 2.88 -6.73 25.32
N LEU A 175 1.55 -6.78 25.11
CA LEU A 175 0.73 -7.88 25.60
C LEU A 175 1.10 -9.22 24.96
N GLU A 176 1.34 -9.22 23.64
CA GLU A 176 1.77 -10.42 22.90
C GLU A 176 3.11 -10.95 23.41
N ARG A 177 4.12 -10.07 23.56
CA ARG A 177 5.42 -10.46 24.14
C ARG A 177 5.28 -11.04 25.54
N MET A 178 4.46 -10.41 26.39
CA MET A 178 4.18 -10.90 27.73
C MET A 178 3.51 -12.27 27.70
N LEU A 179 2.54 -12.46 26.81
CA LEU A 179 1.84 -13.75 26.66
C LEU A 179 2.79 -14.87 26.22
N ILE A 180 3.67 -14.59 25.25
CA ILE A 180 4.73 -15.54 24.83
C ILE A 180 5.60 -15.92 26.02
N GLN A 181 6.06 -14.94 26.81
CA GLN A 181 6.86 -15.20 28.01
C GLN A 181 6.09 -16.02 29.04
N LEU A 182 4.82 -15.72 29.31
CA LEU A 182 4.01 -16.47 30.27
C LEU A 182 3.77 -17.94 29.82
N LYS A 183 3.63 -18.17 28.53
CA LYS A 183 3.45 -19.53 27.99
C LYS A 183 4.72 -20.38 28.00
N GLN A 184 5.90 -19.75 28.01
CA GLN A 184 7.18 -20.47 28.03
C GLN A 184 7.41 -21.12 29.39
N ALA A 185 7.93 -22.35 29.38
CA ALA A 185 8.45 -23.06 30.55
C ALA A 185 9.84 -23.64 30.19
N TYR A 186 10.80 -23.48 31.09
CA TYR A 186 12.16 -23.98 30.88
C TYR A 186 12.91 -24.13 32.21
N LYS A 187 13.99 -24.90 32.16
CA LYS A 187 14.96 -25.05 33.25
C LYS A 187 16.21 -24.24 32.93
N LEU A 188 16.74 -23.54 33.92
CA LEU A 188 18.03 -22.87 33.84
C LEU A 188 19.08 -23.83 34.39
N GLN A 189 20.04 -24.21 33.55
CA GLN A 189 21.10 -25.12 33.95
C GLN A 189 22.47 -24.55 33.65
N ILE A 190 23.44 -24.87 34.51
CA ILE A 190 24.85 -24.51 34.33
C ILE A 190 25.41 -25.36 33.18
N ILE A 191 26.16 -24.74 32.30
CA ILE A 191 26.85 -25.43 31.19
C ILE A 191 27.95 -26.31 31.74
N GLN A 192 27.92 -27.57 31.31
CA GLN A 192 28.88 -28.61 31.75
C GLN A 192 29.39 -29.37 30.53
N ARG A 193 29.82 -28.64 29.49
CA ARG A 193 30.39 -29.28 28.30
C ARG A 193 31.90 -29.23 28.35
N PRO A 194 32.62 -30.29 27.88
CA PRO A 194 34.06 -30.28 27.77
C PRO A 194 34.54 -29.09 26.94
N GLY A 195 35.52 -28.35 27.45
CA GLY A 195 36.04 -27.16 26.79
C GLY A 195 35.28 -25.87 26.95
N GLU A 196 34.07 -25.89 27.56
CA GLU A 196 33.32 -24.71 27.89
C GLU A 196 33.45 -24.32 29.37
N PRO A 197 33.59 -23.01 29.69
CA PRO A 197 33.60 -22.54 31.06
C PRO A 197 32.21 -22.66 31.68
N SER A 198 32.07 -23.15 32.90
CA SER A 198 30.84 -23.17 33.66
C SER A 198 30.66 -21.91 34.49
N GLY A 199 31.67 -21.08 34.60
CA GLY A 199 31.64 -19.82 35.31
C GLY A 199 32.82 -18.94 34.97
N VAL A 200 32.62 -17.63 35.13
CA VAL A 200 33.65 -16.61 34.84
C VAL A 200 33.54 -15.54 35.94
N TRP A 201 34.60 -14.81 36.15
CA TRP A 201 34.58 -13.64 36.99
C TRP A 201 35.07 -12.40 36.23
N ARG A 202 34.56 -11.23 36.59
CA ARG A 202 34.90 -9.95 35.96
C ARG A 202 35.22 -8.91 37.02
N ILE A 203 36.11 -8.01 36.71
CA ILE A 203 36.34 -6.80 37.50
C ILE A 203 35.47 -5.69 36.86
N PRO A 204 34.50 -5.14 37.59
CA PRO A 204 33.66 -4.09 37.02
C PRO A 204 34.45 -2.79 36.83
N ASP A 205 34.21 -2.06 35.75
CA ASP A 205 34.88 -0.79 35.43
C ASP A 205 34.66 0.28 36.51
N VAL A 206 33.53 0.23 37.17
CA VAL A 206 33.13 1.20 38.21
C VAL A 206 33.84 0.94 39.55
N ASN A 207 34.29 -0.30 39.80
CA ASN A 207 34.98 -0.70 41.02
C ASN A 207 36.04 -1.77 40.78
N THR A 208 37.25 -1.33 40.51
CA THR A 208 38.39 -2.20 40.19
C THR A 208 38.88 -3.11 41.34
N ARG A 209 38.35 -2.92 42.57
CA ARG A 209 38.65 -3.77 43.75
C ARG A 209 37.61 -4.88 43.94
N ALA A 210 36.47 -4.83 43.27
CA ALA A 210 35.41 -5.82 43.36
C ALA A 210 35.59 -6.89 42.26
N ARG A 211 35.09 -8.08 42.54
CA ARG A 211 34.93 -9.15 41.53
C ARG A 211 33.46 -9.53 41.46
N ASN A 212 32.94 -9.53 40.23
CA ASN A 212 31.62 -10.05 39.93
C ASN A 212 31.78 -11.47 39.42
N TYR A 213 31.04 -12.39 39.98
CA TYR A 213 31.08 -13.81 39.64
C TYR A 213 29.83 -14.16 38.87
N TYR A 214 30.00 -14.91 37.79
CA TYR A 214 28.90 -15.31 36.89
C TYR A 214 29.01 -16.80 36.64
N LEU A 215 27.87 -17.50 36.76
CA LEU A 215 27.73 -18.87 36.30
C LEU A 215 27.21 -18.82 34.85
N ILE A 216 27.83 -19.56 33.96
CA ILE A 216 27.40 -19.66 32.58
C ILE A 216 26.28 -20.67 32.48
N ILE A 217 25.12 -20.22 32.06
CA ILE A 217 23.88 -20.98 32.05
C ILE A 217 23.24 -20.98 30.67
N GLU A 218 22.35 -21.94 30.46
CA GLU A 218 21.48 -22.06 29.30
C GLU A 218 20.06 -22.35 29.77
N ALA A 219 19.05 -21.94 29.00
CA ALA A 219 17.67 -22.32 29.20
C ALA A 219 17.36 -23.54 28.36
N VAL A 220 16.77 -24.56 28.98
CA VAL A 220 16.45 -25.82 28.31
C VAL A 220 14.96 -26.15 28.53
N ASP A 221 14.25 -26.43 27.46
CA ASP A 221 12.86 -26.84 27.51
C ASP A 221 12.69 -28.28 28.04
N ASP A 222 11.45 -28.75 28.12
CA ASP A 222 11.16 -30.11 28.60
C ASP A 222 11.58 -31.21 27.61
N ARG A 223 11.90 -30.85 26.34
CA ARG A 223 12.45 -31.77 25.33
C ARG A 223 13.96 -31.85 25.37
N GLY A 224 14.63 -31.00 26.15
CA GLY A 224 16.07 -30.89 26.22
C GLY A 224 16.68 -29.97 25.16
N GLU A 225 15.87 -29.17 24.47
CA GLU A 225 16.34 -28.19 23.48
C GLU A 225 16.73 -26.88 24.15
N VAL A 226 17.86 -26.31 23.73
CA VAL A 226 18.34 -25.02 24.22
C VAL A 226 17.52 -23.90 23.59
N LEU A 227 17.00 -23.01 24.42
CA LEU A 227 16.20 -21.87 24.02
C LEU A 227 17.05 -20.61 23.89
N SER A 228 16.87 -19.87 22.82
CA SER A 228 17.42 -18.54 22.66
C SER A 228 16.51 -17.51 23.32
N LEU A 229 16.98 -16.88 24.39
CA LEU A 229 16.17 -15.95 25.18
C LEU A 229 16.74 -14.53 25.10
N PRO A 230 15.87 -13.49 25.19
CA PRO A 230 16.33 -12.12 25.27
C PRO A 230 16.97 -11.87 26.64
N VAL A 231 18.27 -11.60 26.64
CA VAL A 231 19.06 -11.34 27.85
C VAL A 231 19.62 -9.91 27.78
N THR A 232 19.41 -9.13 28.85
CA THR A 232 19.98 -7.79 28.98
C THR A 232 21.27 -7.86 29.75
N SER A 233 22.36 -7.41 29.14
CA SER A 233 23.69 -7.34 29.81
C SER A 233 23.71 -6.18 30.80
N GLU A 234 24.09 -6.46 32.07
CA GLU A 234 24.29 -5.41 33.08
C GLU A 234 25.48 -4.49 32.80
N GLU A 235 26.44 -4.96 31.99
CA GLU A 235 27.62 -4.17 31.63
C GLU A 235 27.34 -3.16 30.53
N THR A 236 26.52 -3.55 29.52
CA THR A 236 26.26 -2.71 28.34
C THR A 236 24.86 -2.11 28.30
N GLY A 237 23.92 -2.61 29.10
CA GLY A 237 22.49 -2.25 29.06
C GLY A 237 21.78 -2.74 27.79
N GLN A 238 22.45 -3.48 26.91
CA GLN A 238 21.87 -3.97 25.66
C GLN A 238 21.20 -5.33 25.86
N THR A 239 20.03 -5.50 25.23
CA THR A 239 19.30 -6.75 25.17
C THR A 239 19.61 -7.46 23.85
N ARG A 240 20.02 -8.73 23.92
CA ARG A 240 20.18 -9.58 22.74
C ARG A 240 19.69 -10.99 22.99
N PHE A 241 19.33 -11.70 21.94
CA PHE A 241 19.02 -13.12 22.03
C PHE A 241 20.29 -13.92 22.28
N ALA A 242 20.27 -14.75 23.30
CA ALA A 242 21.41 -15.58 23.69
C ALA A 242 20.94 -16.98 24.06
N ASP A 243 21.68 -17.97 23.57
CA ASP A 243 21.48 -19.39 23.89
C ASP A 243 22.17 -19.72 25.21
N LYS A 244 23.16 -18.94 25.61
CA LYS A 244 23.89 -19.03 26.87
C LYS A 244 24.28 -17.63 27.34
N TRP A 245 24.29 -17.45 28.66
CA TRP A 245 24.65 -16.19 29.31
C TRP A 245 25.22 -16.42 30.70
N GLY A 246 25.96 -15.43 31.21
CA GLY A 246 26.42 -15.45 32.58
C GLY A 246 25.38 -14.85 33.52
N ILE A 247 24.92 -15.58 34.53
CA ILE A 247 24.09 -15.04 35.60
C ILE A 247 24.93 -14.69 36.82
N ARG A 248 24.74 -13.48 37.35
CA ARG A 248 25.52 -12.98 38.51
C ARG A 248 25.15 -13.69 39.78
N VAL A 249 26.15 -14.20 40.49
CA VAL A 249 26.04 -14.86 41.79
C VAL A 249 27.01 -14.28 42.78
N ASN A 250 26.80 -14.54 44.07
CA ASN A 250 27.77 -14.16 45.08
C ASN A 250 29.00 -15.12 45.08
N ALA A 251 30.11 -14.70 45.69
CA ALA A 251 31.36 -15.45 45.71
C ALA A 251 31.16 -16.86 46.30
N SER A 252 30.38 -16.99 47.38
CA SER A 252 30.17 -18.27 48.06
C SER A 252 29.44 -19.31 47.21
N VAL A 253 28.47 -18.88 46.38
CA VAL A 253 27.81 -19.75 45.43
C VAL A 253 28.76 -20.18 44.29
N PHE A 254 29.54 -19.21 43.76
CA PHE A 254 30.53 -19.48 42.72
C PHE A 254 31.59 -20.49 43.16
N GLU A 255 32.16 -20.27 44.35
CA GLU A 255 33.19 -21.14 44.89
C GLU A 255 32.67 -22.54 45.18
N ARG A 256 31.47 -22.69 45.74
CA ARG A 256 30.86 -24.00 45.97
C ARG A 256 30.66 -24.79 44.64
N ILE A 257 30.19 -24.13 43.59
CA ILE A 257 30.02 -24.78 42.27
C ILE A 257 31.40 -25.11 41.65
N ALA A 258 32.38 -24.22 41.85
CA ALA A 258 33.73 -24.48 41.36
C ALA A 258 34.43 -25.63 42.10
N GLU A 259 34.15 -25.82 43.39
CA GLU A 259 34.63 -26.95 44.19
C GLU A 259 33.97 -28.25 43.75
N ASP A 260 32.64 -28.26 43.60
CA ASP A 260 31.86 -29.40 43.09
C ASP A 260 32.42 -29.88 41.72
N LYS A 261 32.65 -28.94 40.79
CA LYS A 261 33.25 -29.28 39.48
C LYS A 261 34.72 -29.75 39.58
N ARG A 262 35.52 -29.33 40.58
CA ARG A 262 36.91 -29.74 40.72
C ARG A 262 37.08 -31.16 41.30
N ASP A 263 36.07 -31.64 42.01
CA ASP A 263 36.12 -32.96 42.63
C ASP A 263 36.11 -34.08 41.58
N ASP A 264 35.10 -34.14 40.74
CA ASP A 264 34.91 -35.20 39.75
C ASP A 264 34.68 -34.70 38.29
N GLY A 265 34.72 -33.40 38.08
CA GLY A 265 34.46 -32.77 36.77
C GLY A 265 32.96 -32.57 36.50
N ILE A 266 32.08 -32.96 37.43
CA ILE A 266 30.65 -32.96 37.27
C ILE A 266 30.03 -31.96 38.28
N ILE A 267 29.10 -31.11 37.81
CA ILE A 267 28.31 -30.27 38.67
C ILE A 267 27.06 -31.04 39.06
N GLN A 268 26.96 -31.49 40.32
CA GLN A 268 25.88 -32.34 40.83
C GLN A 268 24.51 -31.64 40.73
N GLN A 269 24.46 -30.38 41.12
CA GLN A 269 23.23 -29.56 41.05
C GLN A 269 23.32 -28.53 39.94
N ARG A 270 23.34 -28.99 38.69
CA ARG A 270 23.45 -28.05 37.57
C ARG A 270 22.20 -27.24 37.30
N VAL A 271 20.98 -27.70 37.71
CA VAL A 271 19.73 -26.95 37.55
C VAL A 271 19.65 -25.93 38.70
N ILE A 272 19.73 -24.64 38.33
CA ILE A 272 19.77 -23.52 39.26
C ILE A 272 18.48 -22.70 39.29
N GLY A 273 17.56 -22.99 38.42
CA GLY A 273 16.28 -22.31 38.38
C GLY A 273 15.28 -22.99 37.42
N ARG A 274 14.02 -22.62 37.57
CA ARG A 274 12.95 -23.07 36.68
C ARG A 274 11.99 -21.93 36.44
N LYS A 275 11.69 -21.70 35.18
CA LYS A 275 10.62 -20.81 34.79
C LYS A 275 9.38 -21.65 34.52
N GLN A 276 8.34 -21.42 35.30
CA GLN A 276 7.05 -22.10 35.16
C GLN A 276 6.15 -21.31 34.19
N ARG A 277 5.25 -22.02 33.53
CA ARG A 277 4.17 -21.40 32.78
C ARG A 277 3.31 -20.56 33.75
N GLY A 278 2.82 -19.42 33.30
CA GLY A 278 2.01 -18.50 34.10
C GLY A 278 2.82 -17.47 34.90
N ARG A 279 4.15 -17.59 34.96
CA ARG A 279 5.03 -16.63 35.62
C ARG A 279 5.91 -15.90 34.62
N LEU A 280 6.31 -14.66 34.89
CA LEU A 280 7.22 -13.91 34.03
C LEU A 280 8.70 -14.25 34.32
N GLU A 281 9.03 -14.42 35.58
CA GLU A 281 10.41 -14.62 36.03
C GLU A 281 10.64 -16.07 36.45
N PRO A 282 11.87 -16.58 36.29
CA PRO A 282 12.25 -17.90 36.82
C PRO A 282 12.42 -17.89 38.34
N ASP A 283 12.02 -18.99 38.98
CA ASP A 283 12.34 -19.27 40.38
C ASP A 283 13.77 -19.84 40.46
N TYR A 284 14.65 -19.16 41.18
CA TYR A 284 16.03 -19.61 41.36
C TYR A 284 16.19 -20.42 42.64
N SER A 285 16.90 -21.54 42.55
CA SER A 285 17.31 -22.37 43.69
C SER A 285 18.61 -21.91 44.35
N ILE A 286 19.26 -20.90 43.79
CA ILE A 286 20.49 -20.33 44.26
C ILE A 286 20.30 -18.84 44.51
N ASN A 287 21.18 -18.25 45.35
CA ASN A 287 21.16 -16.81 45.59
C ASN A 287 21.79 -16.07 44.40
N THR A 288 20.98 -15.33 43.67
CA THR A 288 21.38 -14.53 42.50
C THR A 288 20.69 -13.17 42.53
N SER A 289 21.32 -12.14 41.97
CA SER A 289 20.70 -10.84 41.73
C SER A 289 19.85 -10.81 40.43
N GLY A 290 19.90 -11.89 39.63
CA GLY A 290 19.27 -11.93 38.30
C GLY A 290 20.00 -11.13 37.22
N ALA A 291 21.03 -10.32 37.59
CA ALA A 291 21.83 -9.56 36.63
C ALA A 291 22.62 -10.54 35.71
N ALA A 292 22.78 -10.18 34.47
CA ALA A 292 23.37 -11.05 33.47
C ALA A 292 24.44 -10.37 32.63
N ILE A 293 25.33 -11.18 32.05
CA ILE A 293 26.28 -10.78 31.00
C ILE A 293 26.13 -11.71 29.80
N THR A 294 26.35 -11.18 28.62
CA THR A 294 26.21 -11.93 27.37
C THR A 294 27.54 -12.19 26.67
N ASP A 295 28.62 -11.55 27.15
CA ASP A 295 29.99 -11.68 26.65
C ASP A 295 30.94 -11.87 27.84
N TRP A 296 31.98 -12.74 27.68
CA TRP A 296 33.00 -13.00 28.69
C TRP A 296 34.33 -13.41 28.09
#